data_0a33ff11634bb7f2716706839bc32d92
#
_entry.id   0a33ff11634bb7f2716706839bc32d92
#
_cell.length_a   1.000
_cell.length_b   1.000
_cell.length_c   1.000
_cell.angle_alpha   90.00
_cell.angle_beta   90.00
_cell.angle_gamma   90.00
#
_symmetry.space_group_name_H-M   'P 1'
#
loop_
_entity.id
_entity.type
_entity.pdbx_description
1 polymer ?
#
loop_
_entity_poly.entity_id
_entity_poly.type
_entity_poly.pdbx_seq_one_letter_code
_entity_poly.pdbx_strand_id
1 'polypeptide(L)'
;MMRQERSHTKVIATIGPITRNKEILEKLIHEGVDVFRVNLSHDLHEEHLKTITYIKELNEELGSNVAILGDLQGPKLRVGDMEDDKVMLEDGQEFSFVSTPCTGTTEKAFLSYERLPTDVSVGERILVDDGKLIFEVTGSNLTDTVTCRVIAGGPLSSKKGVNLPQTKISQPSLTEKDIKDALFLLDHHVDWLALSFVRKEKDILDLRKIVEAHPNNARIIAKIEKPEALEEIEGIISASDAVMVARGDLGVEVDFHKVPLIQKDIIKKCHNKSKPVILATSFASALVGVGLVIMLSIICVATITGFDFI
;
A
#
# COMPACT_ATOMS: atom_id res chain seq x y z
N MET A 1 7.87 19.66 33.36
CA MET A 1 7.45 18.95 32.15
C MET A 1 6.17 19.60 31.65
N MET A 2 6.23 20.42 30.59
CA MET A 2 5.01 21.01 30.01
C MET A 2 4.25 19.85 29.34
N ARG A 3 2.99 19.66 29.73
CA ARG A 3 2.05 18.81 28.98
C ARG A 3 1.92 19.46 27.60
N GLN A 4 2.59 18.90 26.57
CA GLN A 4 2.26 19.26 25.19
C GLN A 4 0.75 19.00 25.03
N GLU A 5 0.00 20.03 24.64
CA GLU A 5 -1.41 19.84 24.26
C GLU A 5 -1.42 18.77 23.16
N ARG A 6 -2.11 17.63 23.44
CA ARG A 6 -2.19 16.53 22.49
C ARG A 6 -2.84 17.04 21.20
N SER A 7 -2.10 17.01 20.12
CA SER A 7 -2.63 17.36 18.81
C SER A 7 -3.83 16.46 18.46
N HIS A 8 -4.91 17.06 17.97
CA HIS A 8 -6.06 16.30 17.46
C HIS A 8 -5.73 15.57 16.14
N THR A 9 -4.66 15.98 15.47
CA THR A 9 -4.14 15.29 14.26
C THR A 9 -2.99 14.40 14.66
N LYS A 10 -3.10 13.10 14.36
CA LYS A 10 -2.08 12.10 14.64
C LYS A 10 -1.12 11.96 13.47
N VAL A 11 0.16 11.77 13.77
CA VAL A 11 1.22 11.61 12.78
C VAL A 11 1.62 10.14 12.70
N ILE A 12 1.52 9.58 11.49
CA ILE A 12 2.01 8.22 11.19
C ILE A 12 3.31 8.33 10.39
N ALA A 13 4.40 7.77 10.91
CA ALA A 13 5.69 7.73 10.24
C ALA A 13 6.00 6.33 9.71
N THR A 14 6.30 6.20 8.42
CA THR A 14 6.76 4.93 7.85
C THR A 14 8.25 4.73 8.14
N ILE A 15 8.58 3.57 8.68
CA ILE A 15 9.96 3.19 8.96
C ILE A 15 10.59 2.59 7.70
N GLY A 16 11.78 3.07 7.39
CA GLY A 16 12.62 2.56 6.30
C GLY A 16 14.04 2.27 6.77
N PRO A 17 14.93 1.80 5.88
CA PRO A 17 16.29 1.39 6.23
C PRO A 17 17.09 2.44 7.03
N ILE A 18 16.89 3.72 6.73
CA ILE A 18 17.61 4.82 7.40
C ILE A 18 17.03 5.10 8.79
N THR A 19 15.71 4.93 8.98
CA THR A 19 14.99 5.36 10.19
C THR A 19 14.77 4.23 11.21
N ARG A 20 15.19 2.99 10.92
CA ARG A 20 14.94 1.82 11.78
C ARG A 20 15.88 1.69 12.99
N ASN A 21 16.83 2.58 13.19
CA ASN A 21 17.68 2.52 14.38
C ASN A 21 17.03 3.23 15.59
N LYS A 22 17.33 2.75 16.79
CA LYS A 22 16.69 3.18 18.05
C LYS A 22 16.82 4.68 18.29
N GLU A 23 17.99 5.29 17.98
CA GLU A 23 18.24 6.73 18.19
C GLU A 23 17.36 7.62 17.31
N ILE A 24 17.10 7.21 16.06
CA ILE A 24 16.22 7.97 15.15
C ILE A 24 14.77 7.79 15.56
N LEU A 25 14.36 6.56 15.94
CA LEU A 25 13.01 6.30 16.45
C LEU A 25 12.72 7.16 17.70
N GLU A 26 13.65 7.25 18.64
CA GLU A 26 13.55 8.10 19.82
C GLU A 26 13.35 9.58 19.45
N LYS A 27 14.14 10.10 18.52
CA LYS A 27 13.99 11.48 18.02
C LYS A 27 12.62 11.70 17.39
N LEU A 28 12.12 10.75 16.59
CA LEU A 28 10.81 10.84 15.97
C LEU A 28 9.67 10.84 17.01
N ILE A 29 9.81 10.08 18.09
CA ILE A 29 8.86 10.10 19.23
C ILE A 29 8.86 11.49 19.88
N HIS A 30 10.02 12.06 20.12
CA HIS A 30 10.14 13.41 20.70
C HIS A 30 9.58 14.51 19.79
N GLU A 31 9.66 14.34 18.48
CA GLU A 31 9.07 15.24 17.47
C GLU A 31 7.55 15.05 17.30
N GLY A 32 6.94 14.08 18.02
CA GLY A 32 5.50 13.92 18.08
C GLY A 32 4.91 12.92 17.11
N VAL A 33 5.67 11.91 16.69
CA VAL A 33 5.12 10.76 15.97
C VAL A 33 4.23 9.96 16.92
N ASP A 34 3.00 9.69 16.50
CA ASP A 34 2.00 8.92 17.27
C ASP A 34 1.95 7.44 16.87
N VAL A 35 2.31 7.13 15.60
CA VAL A 35 2.24 5.76 15.06
C VAL A 35 3.44 5.49 14.15
N PHE A 36 4.11 4.37 14.35
CA PHE A 36 5.10 3.87 13.40
C PHE A 36 4.50 2.82 12.48
N ARG A 37 4.59 3.07 11.17
CA ARG A 37 4.15 2.12 10.14
C ARG A 37 5.32 1.24 9.69
N VAL A 38 5.15 -0.06 9.85
CA VAL A 38 6.05 -1.12 9.37
C VAL A 38 5.47 -1.70 8.08
N ASN A 39 6.18 -1.58 6.96
CA ASN A 39 5.70 -1.98 5.65
C ASN A 39 6.20 -3.40 5.29
N LEU A 40 5.32 -4.38 5.30
CA LEU A 40 5.63 -5.81 5.03
C LEU A 40 5.87 -6.12 3.53
N SER A 41 5.80 -5.11 2.65
CA SER A 41 6.17 -5.26 1.23
C SER A 41 7.68 -5.38 1.02
N HIS A 42 8.47 -5.03 2.01
CA HIS A 42 9.94 -4.99 1.99
C HIS A 42 10.48 -5.66 3.24
N ASP A 43 11.76 -6.01 3.19
CA ASP A 43 12.52 -6.60 4.31
C ASP A 43 12.01 -7.99 4.78
N LEU A 44 12.77 -8.59 5.69
CA LEU A 44 12.44 -9.87 6.31
C LEU A 44 11.79 -9.65 7.70
N HIS A 45 11.06 -10.64 8.18
CA HIS A 45 10.46 -10.61 9.51
C HIS A 45 11.45 -10.28 10.62
N GLU A 46 12.70 -10.74 10.52
CA GLU A 46 13.75 -10.45 11.50
C GLU A 46 14.06 -8.96 11.64
N GLU A 47 14.11 -8.22 10.52
CA GLU A 47 14.34 -6.78 10.53
C GLU A 47 13.13 -6.01 11.07
N HIS A 48 11.93 -6.48 10.75
CA HIS A 48 10.70 -5.93 11.32
C HIS A 48 10.62 -6.16 12.82
N LEU A 49 11.01 -7.36 13.28
CA LEU A 49 11.03 -7.71 14.70
C LEU A 49 11.97 -6.79 15.50
N LYS A 50 13.18 -6.54 15.00
CA LYS A 50 14.11 -5.58 15.64
C LYS A 50 13.47 -4.20 15.79
N THR A 51 12.82 -3.72 14.74
CA THR A 51 12.16 -2.42 14.73
C THR A 51 11.01 -2.36 15.75
N ILE A 52 10.14 -3.38 15.76
CA ILE A 52 9.03 -3.51 16.71
C ILE A 52 9.56 -3.54 18.15
N THR A 53 10.64 -4.30 18.39
CA THR A 53 11.29 -4.38 19.70
C THR A 53 11.80 -3.02 20.15
N TYR A 54 12.51 -2.28 19.30
CA TYR A 54 13.00 -0.94 19.64
C TYR A 54 11.87 0.04 19.99
N ILE A 55 10.75 0.00 19.25
CA ILE A 55 9.60 0.87 19.56
C ILE A 55 9.03 0.54 20.93
N LYS A 56 8.89 -0.74 21.28
CA LYS A 56 8.39 -1.17 22.59
C LYS A 56 9.33 -0.76 23.72
N GLU A 57 10.62 -1.01 23.58
CA GLU A 57 11.63 -0.56 24.53
C GLU A 57 11.56 0.96 24.74
N LEU A 58 11.46 1.74 23.67
CA LEU A 58 11.35 3.20 23.77
C LEU A 58 10.05 3.64 24.43
N ASN A 59 8.93 2.95 24.21
CA ASN A 59 7.69 3.23 24.92
C ASN A 59 7.84 3.04 26.42
N GLU A 60 8.54 1.98 26.85
CA GLU A 60 8.84 1.71 28.27
C GLU A 60 9.82 2.75 28.84
N GLU A 61 10.92 3.04 28.14
CA GLU A 61 11.99 3.95 28.57
C GLU A 61 11.50 5.40 28.70
N LEU A 62 10.67 5.84 27.75
CA LEU A 62 10.18 7.22 27.67
C LEU A 62 8.83 7.44 28.35
N GLY A 63 8.15 6.35 28.78
CA GLY A 63 6.76 6.43 29.22
C GLY A 63 5.81 6.93 28.14
N SER A 64 6.10 6.61 26.86
CA SER A 64 5.30 6.96 25.70
C SER A 64 4.36 5.80 25.31
N ASN A 65 3.37 6.11 24.43
CA ASN A 65 2.42 5.13 23.90
C ASN A 65 2.33 5.29 22.38
N VAL A 66 3.46 5.18 21.68
CA VAL A 66 3.47 5.23 20.21
C VAL A 66 2.99 3.88 19.69
N ALA A 67 1.95 3.90 18.87
CA ALA A 67 1.35 2.70 18.31
C ALA A 67 2.17 2.13 17.14
N ILE A 68 2.00 0.83 16.88
CA ILE A 68 2.64 0.12 15.77
C ILE A 68 1.56 -0.31 14.78
N LEU A 69 1.74 0.10 13.52
CA LEU A 69 0.90 -0.26 12.39
C LEU A 69 1.67 -1.20 11.45
N GLY A 70 1.24 -2.45 11.34
CA GLY A 70 1.71 -3.38 10.32
C GLY A 70 0.91 -3.20 9.03
N ASP A 71 1.60 -2.89 7.92
CA ASP A 71 0.96 -2.70 6.61
C ASP A 71 1.24 -3.91 5.71
N LEU A 72 0.19 -4.70 5.47
CA LEU A 72 0.23 -5.93 4.68
C LEU A 72 0.36 -5.58 3.20
N GLN A 73 1.16 -6.37 2.48
CA GLN A 73 1.51 -6.09 1.09
C GLN A 73 0.31 -6.14 0.14
N GLY A 74 -0.59 -7.12 0.35
CA GLY A 74 -1.65 -7.46 -0.59
C GLY A 74 -1.13 -8.06 -1.91
N PRO A 75 -2.01 -8.28 -2.90
CA PRO A 75 -1.68 -8.88 -4.19
C PRO A 75 -0.98 -7.87 -5.11
N LYS A 76 0.21 -7.39 -4.73
CA LYS A 76 0.95 -6.43 -5.54
C LYS A 76 1.50 -7.09 -6.79
N LEU A 77 0.97 -6.68 -7.94
CA LEU A 77 1.41 -7.16 -9.24
C LEU A 77 2.75 -6.51 -9.63
N ARG A 78 3.66 -7.30 -10.19
CA ARG A 78 4.99 -6.82 -10.59
C ARG A 78 5.44 -7.44 -11.90
N VAL A 79 6.21 -6.68 -12.66
CA VAL A 79 7.04 -7.20 -13.75
C VAL A 79 8.18 -8.02 -13.16
N GLY A 80 8.61 -9.05 -13.88
CA GLY A 80 9.79 -9.88 -13.54
C GLY A 80 11.12 -9.16 -13.69
N ASP A 81 12.20 -9.96 -13.69
CA ASP A 81 13.54 -9.45 -13.98
C ASP A 81 13.66 -9.15 -15.48
N MET A 82 14.28 -8.03 -15.82
CA MET A 82 14.53 -7.59 -17.19
C MET A 82 15.99 -7.80 -17.57
N GLU A 83 16.26 -7.99 -18.85
CA GLU A 83 17.62 -8.02 -19.41
C GLU A 83 18.36 -6.73 -19.05
N ASP A 84 19.60 -6.83 -18.59
CA ASP A 84 20.41 -5.71 -18.10
C ASP A 84 19.71 -4.82 -17.06
N ASP A 85 18.74 -5.41 -16.28
CA ASP A 85 17.88 -4.76 -15.30
C ASP A 85 16.94 -3.69 -15.89
N LYS A 86 17.10 -3.34 -17.18
CA LYS A 86 16.28 -2.32 -17.84
C LYS A 86 16.35 -2.43 -19.35
N VAL A 87 15.19 -2.38 -20.01
CA VAL A 87 15.06 -2.26 -21.47
C VAL A 87 14.33 -0.97 -21.84
N MET A 88 14.56 -0.47 -23.07
CA MET A 88 13.85 0.68 -23.58
C MET A 88 12.72 0.24 -24.52
N LEU A 89 11.49 0.72 -24.26
CA LEU A 89 10.32 0.46 -25.09
C LEU A 89 9.95 1.71 -25.88
N GLU A 90 9.55 1.52 -27.13
CA GLU A 90 9.12 2.58 -28.03
C GLU A 90 7.61 2.65 -28.12
N ASP A 91 7.07 3.87 -28.34
CA ASP A 91 5.63 4.08 -28.57
C ASP A 91 5.19 3.32 -29.81
N GLY A 92 4.04 2.66 -29.73
CA GLY A 92 3.42 1.94 -30.84
C GLY A 92 3.93 0.51 -31.05
N GLN A 93 5.04 0.09 -30.42
CA GLN A 93 5.53 -1.28 -30.56
C GLN A 93 4.58 -2.31 -29.95
N GLU A 94 4.64 -3.54 -30.42
CA GLU A 94 3.99 -4.68 -29.80
C GLU A 94 4.83 -5.17 -28.60
N PHE A 95 4.15 -5.56 -27.53
CA PHE A 95 4.76 -6.09 -26.32
C PHE A 95 3.86 -7.14 -25.68
N SER A 96 4.43 -8.20 -25.08
CA SER A 96 3.65 -9.25 -24.45
C SER A 96 3.96 -9.38 -22.97
N PHE A 97 2.90 -9.49 -22.15
CA PHE A 97 3.04 -9.96 -20.77
C PHE A 97 2.74 -11.45 -20.72
N VAL A 98 3.63 -12.21 -20.04
CA VAL A 98 3.51 -13.67 -19.90
C VAL A 98 3.41 -14.07 -18.43
N SER A 99 2.64 -15.14 -18.15
CA SER A 99 2.46 -15.68 -16.79
C SER A 99 3.58 -16.65 -16.41
N THR A 100 4.38 -17.13 -17.38
CA THR A 100 5.52 -18.01 -17.12
C THR A 100 6.76 -17.18 -16.83
N PRO A 101 7.46 -17.42 -15.71
CA PRO A 101 8.67 -16.69 -15.37
C PRO A 101 9.72 -16.75 -16.48
N CYS A 102 10.22 -15.59 -16.87
CA CYS A 102 11.29 -15.43 -17.85
C CYS A 102 12.05 -14.12 -17.58
N THR A 103 13.26 -14.00 -18.12
CA THR A 103 13.93 -12.71 -18.25
C THR A 103 13.24 -11.91 -19.33
N GLY A 104 12.79 -10.70 -18.99
CA GLY A 104 12.09 -9.80 -19.89
C GLY A 104 13.05 -9.17 -20.91
N THR A 105 12.54 -8.88 -22.10
CA THR A 105 13.24 -8.25 -23.21
C THR A 105 12.45 -7.04 -23.70
N THR A 106 12.81 -6.47 -24.84
CA THR A 106 12.00 -5.43 -25.52
C THR A 106 10.72 -5.96 -26.14
N GLU A 107 10.50 -7.28 -26.18
CA GLU A 107 9.33 -7.91 -26.80
C GLU A 107 8.34 -8.45 -25.76
N LYS A 108 8.84 -8.94 -24.61
CA LYS A 108 8.01 -9.55 -23.57
C LYS A 108 8.59 -9.41 -22.18
N ALA A 109 7.72 -9.53 -21.16
CA ALA A 109 8.11 -9.66 -19.77
C ALA A 109 7.17 -10.59 -18.99
N PHE A 110 7.72 -11.26 -17.98
CA PHE A 110 6.91 -11.94 -16.97
C PHE A 110 6.12 -10.94 -16.14
N LEU A 111 4.87 -11.26 -15.85
CA LEU A 111 4.03 -10.50 -14.92
C LEU A 111 3.51 -11.46 -13.83
N SER A 112 3.67 -11.06 -12.57
CA SER A 112 3.36 -11.89 -11.38
C SER A 112 1.86 -12.09 -11.13
N TYR A 113 1.05 -12.11 -12.17
CA TYR A 113 -0.39 -12.35 -12.11
C TYR A 113 -0.78 -13.46 -13.10
N GLU A 114 -0.87 -14.68 -12.57
CA GLU A 114 -1.12 -15.88 -13.37
C GLU A 114 -2.45 -15.81 -14.13
N ARG A 115 -3.47 -15.17 -13.57
CA ARG A 115 -4.79 -15.04 -14.19
C ARG A 115 -4.95 -13.85 -15.12
N LEU A 116 -3.87 -13.08 -15.37
CA LEU A 116 -3.92 -11.94 -16.28
C LEU A 116 -4.58 -12.27 -17.62
N PRO A 117 -4.22 -13.38 -18.31
CA PRO A 117 -4.77 -13.68 -19.62
C PRO A 117 -6.27 -13.91 -19.64
N THR A 118 -6.86 -14.37 -18.51
CA THR A 118 -8.30 -14.63 -18.37
C THR A 118 -9.09 -13.45 -17.85
N ASP A 119 -8.43 -12.54 -17.11
CA ASP A 119 -9.11 -11.45 -16.42
C ASP A 119 -9.12 -10.14 -17.24
N VAL A 120 -8.16 -9.94 -18.16
CA VAL A 120 -8.11 -8.75 -19.01
C VAL A 120 -8.98 -8.84 -20.25
N SER A 121 -9.42 -7.70 -20.74
CA SER A 121 -10.16 -7.58 -22.00
C SER A 121 -9.42 -6.69 -23.00
N VAL A 122 -9.63 -6.93 -24.30
CA VAL A 122 -9.05 -6.09 -25.36
C VAL A 122 -9.53 -4.63 -25.18
N GLY A 123 -8.60 -3.69 -25.31
CA GLY A 123 -8.82 -2.26 -25.11
C GLY A 123 -8.58 -1.78 -23.68
N GLU A 124 -8.43 -2.68 -22.68
CA GLU A 124 -8.04 -2.29 -21.33
C GLU A 124 -6.58 -1.86 -21.25
N ARG A 125 -6.26 -1.08 -20.23
CA ARG A 125 -4.91 -0.57 -20.01
C ARG A 125 -4.18 -1.32 -18.92
N ILE A 126 -2.90 -1.59 -19.16
CA ILE A 126 -1.92 -2.06 -18.18
C ILE A 126 -0.97 -0.90 -17.95
N LEU A 127 -0.86 -0.46 -16.69
CA LEU A 127 0.03 0.63 -16.28
C LEU A 127 1.21 0.05 -15.53
N VAL A 128 2.43 0.50 -15.84
CA VAL A 128 3.66 0.04 -15.17
C VAL A 128 4.45 1.23 -14.66
N ASP A 129 5.15 1.05 -13.53
CA ASP A 129 5.91 2.09 -12.83
C ASP A 129 5.06 3.34 -12.53
N ASP A 130 3.93 3.13 -11.83
CA ASP A 130 2.97 4.16 -11.44
C ASP A 130 2.40 4.95 -12.64
N GLY A 131 2.23 4.27 -13.78
CA GLY A 131 1.64 4.83 -14.99
C GLY A 131 2.62 5.58 -15.89
N LYS A 132 3.94 5.52 -15.65
CA LYS A 132 4.94 6.06 -16.56
C LYS A 132 4.98 5.32 -17.88
N LEU A 133 4.72 4.02 -17.85
CA LEU A 133 4.58 3.17 -19.02
C LEU A 133 3.12 2.74 -19.14
N ILE A 134 2.55 2.87 -20.33
CA ILE A 134 1.15 2.56 -20.60
C ILE A 134 1.06 1.59 -21.77
N PHE A 135 0.36 0.50 -21.54
CA PHE A 135 0.07 -0.53 -22.54
C PHE A 135 -1.43 -0.65 -22.74
N GLU A 136 -1.85 -0.90 -23.97
CA GLU A 136 -3.23 -1.24 -24.32
C GLU A 136 -3.29 -2.69 -24.77
N VAL A 137 -4.17 -3.47 -24.16
CA VAL A 137 -4.36 -4.88 -24.51
C VAL A 137 -4.93 -5.00 -25.90
N THR A 138 -4.22 -5.70 -26.79
CA THR A 138 -4.66 -5.99 -28.17
C THR A 138 -5.15 -7.42 -28.34
N GLY A 139 -4.76 -8.33 -27.44
CA GLY A 139 -5.18 -9.71 -27.45
C GLY A 139 -4.77 -10.49 -26.23
N SER A 140 -5.40 -11.65 -26.05
CA SER A 140 -5.04 -12.65 -25.04
C SER A 140 -5.26 -14.05 -25.60
N ASN A 141 -4.34 -14.98 -25.30
CA ASN A 141 -4.55 -16.39 -25.62
C ASN A 141 -5.36 -17.15 -24.54
N LEU A 142 -5.81 -16.44 -23.51
CA LEU A 142 -6.59 -16.96 -22.37
C LEU A 142 -5.85 -18.04 -21.53
N THR A 143 -4.56 -18.22 -21.76
CA THR A 143 -3.75 -19.25 -21.10
C THR A 143 -2.59 -18.65 -20.32
N ASP A 144 -1.66 -18.03 -21.01
CA ASP A 144 -0.40 -17.56 -20.42
C ASP A 144 0.15 -16.26 -21.01
N THR A 145 -0.45 -15.71 -22.06
CA THR A 145 0.09 -14.56 -22.79
C THR A 145 -0.97 -13.50 -23.07
N VAL A 146 -0.65 -12.27 -22.79
CA VAL A 146 -1.43 -11.08 -23.15
C VAL A 146 -0.58 -10.21 -24.09
N THR A 147 -1.08 -9.97 -25.28
CA THR A 147 -0.45 -9.09 -26.26
C THR A 147 -0.96 -7.67 -26.10
N CYS A 148 -0.06 -6.71 -26.14
CA CYS A 148 -0.33 -5.29 -25.94
C CYS A 148 0.35 -4.45 -26.99
N ARG A 149 -0.16 -3.24 -27.19
CA ARG A 149 0.52 -2.15 -27.85
C ARG A 149 1.03 -1.17 -26.80
N VAL A 150 2.27 -0.74 -26.91
CA VAL A 150 2.86 0.31 -26.06
C VAL A 150 2.23 1.65 -26.47
N ILE A 151 1.52 2.30 -25.56
CA ILE A 151 0.90 3.62 -25.78
C ILE A 151 1.84 4.73 -25.32
N ALA A 152 2.51 4.54 -24.19
CA ALA A 152 3.57 5.39 -23.69
C ALA A 152 4.74 4.51 -23.28
N GLY A 153 5.83 4.60 -24.02
CA GLY A 153 7.06 3.85 -23.84
C GLY A 153 8.01 4.50 -22.85
N GLY A 154 9.23 3.98 -22.83
CA GLY A 154 10.27 4.46 -21.92
C GLY A 154 11.05 3.29 -21.28
N PRO A 155 11.83 3.56 -20.22
CA PRO A 155 12.62 2.55 -19.55
C PRO A 155 11.77 1.61 -18.70
N LEU A 156 11.65 0.34 -19.08
CA LEU A 156 11.04 -0.71 -18.28
C LEU A 156 12.12 -1.43 -17.47
N SER A 157 12.14 -1.19 -16.15
CA SER A 157 13.09 -1.84 -15.23
C SER A 157 12.48 -3.05 -14.53
N SER A 158 13.36 -3.91 -13.98
CA SER A 158 12.98 -5.09 -13.21
C SER A 158 12.09 -4.75 -12.02
N LYS A 159 11.17 -5.65 -11.70
CA LYS A 159 10.32 -5.64 -10.47
C LYS A 159 9.40 -4.44 -10.33
N LYS A 160 9.16 -3.68 -11.40
CA LYS A 160 8.23 -2.54 -11.38
C LYS A 160 6.81 -2.98 -11.08
N GLY A 161 6.09 -2.14 -10.32
CA GLY A 161 4.68 -2.33 -9.99
C GLY A 161 3.80 -2.22 -11.24
N VAL A 162 2.73 -3.01 -11.25
CA VAL A 162 1.74 -3.04 -12.33
C VAL A 162 0.37 -2.71 -11.76
N ASN A 163 -0.37 -1.84 -12.45
CA ASN A 163 -1.74 -1.46 -12.13
C ASN A 163 -2.67 -1.83 -13.28
N LEU A 164 -3.85 -2.31 -12.95
CA LEU A 164 -4.89 -2.74 -13.87
C LEU A 164 -6.18 -1.97 -13.52
N PRO A 165 -6.33 -0.71 -13.96
CA PRO A 165 -7.41 0.16 -13.49
C PRO A 165 -8.80 -0.24 -13.95
N GLN A 166 -8.91 -1.02 -15.03
CA GLN A 166 -10.18 -1.41 -15.64
C GLN A 166 -10.49 -2.90 -15.43
N THR A 167 -9.49 -3.69 -15.03
CA THR A 167 -9.58 -5.14 -14.90
C THR A 167 -10.07 -5.55 -13.52
N LYS A 168 -11.13 -6.34 -13.43
CA LYS A 168 -11.57 -6.96 -12.17
C LYS A 168 -10.65 -8.13 -11.81
N ILE A 169 -9.69 -7.85 -10.93
CA ILE A 169 -8.72 -8.83 -10.46
C ILE A 169 -9.42 -9.90 -9.63
N SER A 170 -9.29 -11.18 -10.03
CA SER A 170 -9.91 -12.30 -9.31
C SER A 170 -9.11 -12.82 -8.11
N GLN A 171 -7.83 -12.40 -7.98
CA GLN A 171 -6.98 -12.76 -6.84
C GLN A 171 -7.51 -12.11 -5.55
N PRO A 172 -7.54 -12.83 -4.40
CA PRO A 172 -7.98 -12.26 -3.12
C PRO A 172 -7.06 -11.13 -2.66
N SER A 173 -7.62 -10.14 -1.95
CA SER A 173 -6.84 -9.04 -1.35
C SER A 173 -5.93 -9.53 -0.23
N LEU A 174 -6.32 -10.57 0.49
CA LEU A 174 -5.52 -11.23 1.52
C LEU A 174 -4.80 -12.43 0.91
N THR A 175 -3.50 -12.31 0.70
CA THR A 175 -2.66 -13.38 0.13
C THR A 175 -2.16 -14.34 1.22
N GLU A 176 -1.62 -15.51 0.82
CA GLU A 176 -0.96 -16.43 1.77
C GLU A 176 0.21 -15.78 2.51
N LYS A 177 0.94 -14.88 1.83
CA LYS A 177 2.00 -14.09 2.46
C LYS A 177 1.40 -13.18 3.54
N ASP A 178 0.32 -12.47 3.21
CA ASP A 178 -0.32 -11.56 4.16
C ASP A 178 -0.87 -12.27 5.38
N ILE A 179 -1.35 -13.52 5.24
CA ILE A 179 -1.76 -14.33 6.38
C ILE A 179 -0.58 -14.63 7.31
N LYS A 180 0.58 -15.01 6.75
CA LYS A 180 1.80 -15.25 7.54
C LYS A 180 2.31 -13.97 8.20
N ASP A 181 2.27 -12.87 7.47
CA ASP A 181 2.68 -11.55 7.97
C ASP A 181 1.73 -11.06 9.08
N ALA A 182 0.42 -11.24 8.93
CA ALA A 182 -0.56 -10.88 9.95
C ALA A 182 -0.37 -11.68 11.24
N LEU A 183 -0.16 -13.00 11.15
CA LEU A 183 0.13 -13.84 12.31
C LEU A 183 1.43 -13.42 13.02
N PHE A 184 2.50 -13.17 12.24
CA PHE A 184 3.76 -12.64 12.78
C PHE A 184 3.54 -11.32 13.53
N LEU A 185 2.80 -10.38 12.95
CA LEU A 185 2.52 -9.10 13.59
C LEU A 185 1.68 -9.24 14.86
N LEU A 186 0.68 -10.12 14.85
CA LEU A 186 -0.14 -10.43 16.03
C LEU A 186 0.68 -11.09 17.14
N ASP A 187 1.57 -12.03 16.83
CA ASP A 187 2.50 -12.63 17.80
C ASP A 187 3.36 -11.58 18.50
N HIS A 188 3.65 -10.49 17.80
CA HIS A 188 4.43 -9.37 18.31
C HIS A 188 3.57 -8.18 18.76
N HIS A 189 2.29 -8.39 19.09
CA HIS A 189 1.39 -7.39 19.71
C HIS A 189 1.44 -6.01 19.03
N VAL A 190 1.26 -5.96 17.72
CA VAL A 190 1.04 -4.69 17.03
C VAL A 190 -0.38 -4.18 17.27
N ASP A 191 -0.57 -2.87 17.21
CA ASP A 191 -1.87 -2.25 17.52
C ASP A 191 -2.83 -2.27 16.33
N TRP A 192 -2.27 -2.17 15.11
CA TRP A 192 -3.02 -2.04 13.88
C TRP A 192 -2.48 -2.92 12.77
N LEU A 193 -3.39 -3.49 11.96
CA LEU A 193 -3.10 -4.15 10.70
C LEU A 193 -3.79 -3.40 9.56
N ALA A 194 -3.04 -2.95 8.56
CA ALA A 194 -3.61 -2.36 7.36
C ALA A 194 -3.63 -3.39 6.22
N LEU A 195 -4.78 -3.57 5.60
CA LEU A 195 -4.96 -4.45 4.44
C LEU A 195 -4.91 -3.63 3.16
N SER A 196 -3.96 -3.94 2.29
CA SER A 196 -3.80 -3.31 0.97
C SER A 196 -4.78 -3.89 -0.06
N PHE A 197 -5.08 -3.09 -1.07
CA PHE A 197 -5.93 -3.48 -2.22
C PHE A 197 -7.31 -4.01 -1.83
N VAL A 198 -7.92 -3.45 -0.78
CA VAL A 198 -9.30 -3.76 -0.38
C VAL A 198 -10.26 -3.35 -1.48
N ARG A 199 -11.20 -4.25 -1.84
CA ARG A 199 -12.21 -4.02 -2.88
C ARG A 199 -13.64 -4.17 -2.36
N LYS A 200 -13.84 -4.98 -1.33
CA LYS A 200 -15.16 -5.29 -0.77
C LYS A 200 -15.10 -5.58 0.73
N GLU A 201 -16.25 -5.50 1.36
CA GLU A 201 -16.42 -5.81 2.79
C GLU A 201 -15.81 -7.17 3.19
N LYS A 202 -16.02 -8.19 2.34
CA LYS A 202 -15.50 -9.54 2.59
C LYS A 202 -13.99 -9.58 2.79
N ASP A 203 -13.23 -8.73 2.11
CA ASP A 203 -11.77 -8.70 2.23
C ASP A 203 -11.35 -8.35 3.68
N ILE A 204 -12.06 -7.41 4.29
CA ILE A 204 -11.86 -7.03 5.70
C ILE A 204 -12.32 -8.14 6.65
N LEU A 205 -13.49 -8.74 6.38
CA LEU A 205 -14.02 -9.82 7.21
C LEU A 205 -13.13 -11.06 7.20
N ASP A 206 -12.45 -11.35 6.11
CA ASP A 206 -11.51 -12.48 6.03
C ASP A 206 -10.25 -12.22 6.91
N LEU A 207 -9.70 -11.00 6.94
CA LEU A 207 -8.64 -10.64 7.88
C LEU A 207 -9.16 -10.61 9.33
N ARG A 208 -10.39 -10.12 9.56
CA ARG A 208 -11.03 -10.07 10.89
C ARG A 208 -11.09 -11.46 11.54
N LYS A 209 -11.43 -12.50 10.78
CA LYS A 209 -11.45 -13.89 11.28
C LYS A 209 -10.09 -14.34 11.82
N ILE A 210 -8.99 -13.94 11.17
CA ILE A 210 -7.63 -14.27 11.60
C ILE A 210 -7.33 -13.54 12.91
N VAL A 211 -7.65 -12.25 12.99
CA VAL A 211 -7.42 -11.43 14.19
C VAL A 211 -8.23 -11.98 15.37
N GLU A 212 -9.50 -12.29 15.18
CA GLU A 212 -10.39 -12.81 16.24
C GLU A 212 -10.03 -14.23 16.70
N ALA A 213 -9.41 -15.02 15.84
CA ALA A 213 -8.93 -16.36 16.21
C ALA A 213 -7.60 -16.33 16.96
N HIS A 214 -6.90 -15.21 16.99
CA HIS A 214 -5.61 -15.05 17.65
C HIS A 214 -5.78 -14.53 19.09
N PRO A 215 -4.96 -14.99 20.08
CA PRO A 215 -5.07 -14.52 21.45
C PRO A 215 -4.75 -13.02 21.62
N ASN A 216 -3.89 -12.48 20.77
CA ASN A 216 -3.61 -11.04 20.71
C ASN A 216 -4.50 -10.39 19.66
N ASN A 217 -5.02 -9.21 19.97
CA ASN A 217 -5.96 -8.50 19.16
C ASN A 217 -5.30 -7.27 18.50
N ALA A 218 -5.69 -6.96 17.28
CA ALA A 218 -5.29 -5.74 16.57
C ALA A 218 -6.50 -5.12 15.86
N ARG A 219 -6.47 -3.80 15.69
CA ARG A 219 -7.48 -3.09 14.90
C ARG A 219 -7.15 -3.17 13.42
N ILE A 220 -8.15 -3.14 12.54
CA ILE A 220 -7.99 -3.31 11.10
C ILE A 220 -8.24 -1.99 10.37
N ILE A 221 -7.29 -1.61 9.51
CA ILE A 221 -7.38 -0.48 8.59
C ILE A 221 -7.63 -0.99 7.19
N ALA A 222 -8.71 -0.52 6.56
CA ALA A 222 -8.94 -0.76 5.13
C ALA A 222 -8.20 0.30 4.30
N LYS A 223 -7.31 -0.12 3.39
CA LYS A 223 -6.65 0.79 2.44
C LYS A 223 -7.47 0.88 1.15
N ILE A 224 -7.92 2.09 0.84
CA ILE A 224 -8.69 2.39 -0.38
C ILE A 224 -7.71 2.83 -1.46
N GLU A 225 -7.42 1.88 -2.36
CA GLU A 225 -6.43 1.98 -3.44
C GLU A 225 -7.04 1.65 -4.80
N LYS A 226 -8.22 1.01 -4.81
CA LYS A 226 -8.89 0.50 -6.01
C LYS A 226 -10.26 1.15 -6.22
N PRO A 227 -10.66 1.42 -7.47
CA PRO A 227 -11.98 1.98 -7.77
C PRO A 227 -13.13 1.08 -7.32
N GLU A 228 -12.98 -0.25 -7.36
CA GLU A 228 -14.01 -1.20 -6.89
C GLU A 228 -14.37 -1.00 -5.41
N ALA A 229 -13.40 -0.57 -4.59
CA ALA A 229 -13.66 -0.25 -3.18
C ALA A 229 -14.67 0.88 -3.01
N LEU A 230 -14.82 1.77 -3.98
CA LEU A 230 -15.76 2.89 -3.92
C LEU A 230 -17.21 2.42 -4.09
N GLU A 231 -17.43 1.35 -4.82
CA GLU A 231 -18.75 0.73 -5.01
C GLU A 231 -19.24 0.07 -3.70
N GLU A 232 -18.32 -0.51 -2.92
CA GLU A 232 -18.58 -1.25 -1.67
C GLU A 232 -18.18 -0.45 -0.40
N ILE A 233 -17.94 0.85 -0.53
CA ILE A 233 -17.28 1.67 0.50
C ILE A 233 -18.02 1.64 1.85
N GLU A 234 -19.34 1.61 1.86
CA GLU A 234 -20.14 1.58 3.09
C GLU A 234 -19.96 0.30 3.89
N GLY A 235 -19.90 -0.86 3.20
CA GLY A 235 -19.61 -2.16 3.80
C GLY A 235 -18.17 -2.21 4.34
N ILE A 236 -17.21 -1.75 3.54
CA ILE A 236 -15.79 -1.69 3.93
C ILE A 236 -15.61 -0.84 5.19
N ILE A 237 -16.18 0.36 5.25
CA ILE A 237 -16.09 1.24 6.43
C ILE A 237 -16.73 0.55 7.65
N SER A 238 -17.86 -0.13 7.49
CA SER A 238 -18.53 -0.82 8.60
C SER A 238 -17.70 -1.96 9.17
N ALA A 239 -17.06 -2.76 8.32
CA ALA A 239 -16.27 -3.92 8.72
C ALA A 239 -14.88 -3.57 9.29
N SER A 240 -14.33 -2.39 8.94
CA SER A 240 -13.02 -1.93 9.40
C SER A 240 -13.08 -1.09 10.68
N ASP A 241 -11.94 -0.92 11.37
CA ASP A 241 -11.82 -0.04 12.54
C ASP A 241 -11.36 1.36 12.15
N ALA A 242 -10.66 1.49 11.03
CA ALA A 242 -10.30 2.76 10.40
C ALA A 242 -10.16 2.58 8.88
N VAL A 243 -10.09 3.68 8.15
CA VAL A 243 -9.90 3.68 6.70
C VAL A 243 -8.68 4.52 6.32
N MET A 244 -7.86 4.03 5.40
CA MET A 244 -6.75 4.78 4.81
C MET A 244 -7.05 5.09 3.35
N VAL A 245 -7.06 6.37 3.00
CA VAL A 245 -7.11 6.83 1.61
C VAL A 245 -5.67 6.91 1.08
N ALA A 246 -5.26 5.93 0.31
CA ALA A 246 -3.92 5.86 -0.29
C ALA A 246 -3.91 6.65 -1.60
N ARG A 247 -3.74 7.97 -1.51
CA ARG A 247 -3.90 8.88 -2.65
C ARG A 247 -2.96 8.60 -3.81
N GLY A 248 -1.76 8.12 -3.54
CA GLY A 248 -0.78 7.74 -4.57
C GLY A 248 -1.30 6.58 -5.42
N ASP A 249 -1.60 5.45 -4.77
CA ASP A 249 -2.07 4.23 -5.44
C ASP A 249 -3.44 4.45 -6.10
N LEU A 250 -4.38 5.08 -5.39
CA LEU A 250 -5.70 5.41 -5.95
C LEU A 250 -5.61 6.34 -7.16
N GLY A 251 -4.67 7.30 -7.18
CA GLY A 251 -4.50 8.24 -8.28
C GLY A 251 -3.88 7.63 -9.55
N VAL A 252 -3.33 6.41 -9.47
CA VAL A 252 -2.92 5.62 -10.63
C VAL A 252 -4.10 4.84 -11.21
N GLU A 253 -5.06 4.47 -10.34
CA GLU A 253 -6.21 3.61 -10.68
C GLU A 253 -7.44 4.42 -11.13
N VAL A 254 -7.55 5.69 -10.71
CA VAL A 254 -8.63 6.61 -11.13
C VAL A 254 -8.04 7.88 -11.70
N ASP A 255 -8.86 8.65 -12.42
CA ASP A 255 -8.45 9.98 -12.88
C ASP A 255 -7.98 10.84 -11.71
N PHE A 256 -6.74 11.29 -11.73
CA PHE A 256 -6.08 12.00 -10.62
C PHE A 256 -6.89 13.19 -10.09
N HIS A 257 -7.57 13.92 -10.98
CA HIS A 257 -8.41 15.06 -10.60
C HIS A 257 -9.65 14.68 -9.78
N LYS A 258 -10.07 13.40 -9.79
CA LYS A 258 -11.19 12.89 -8.97
C LYS A 258 -10.77 12.54 -7.55
N VAL A 259 -9.49 12.27 -7.29
CA VAL A 259 -8.99 11.84 -5.97
C VAL A 259 -9.39 12.79 -4.84
N PRO A 260 -9.31 14.13 -4.96
CA PRO A 260 -9.75 15.03 -3.89
C PRO A 260 -11.24 14.94 -3.56
N LEU A 261 -12.09 14.69 -4.56
CA LEU A 261 -13.54 14.53 -4.35
C LEU A 261 -13.85 13.20 -3.67
N ILE A 262 -13.21 12.12 -4.14
CA ILE A 262 -13.31 10.77 -3.55
C ILE A 262 -12.86 10.82 -2.08
N GLN A 263 -11.72 11.44 -1.80
CA GLN A 263 -11.22 11.62 -0.42
C GLN A 263 -12.24 12.30 0.47
N LYS A 264 -12.84 13.41 0.03
CA LYS A 264 -13.85 14.14 0.82
C LYS A 264 -15.10 13.30 1.09
N ASP A 265 -15.55 12.51 0.11
CA ASP A 265 -16.69 11.61 0.26
C ASP A 265 -16.40 10.50 1.29
N ILE A 266 -15.23 9.85 1.19
CA ILE A 266 -14.79 8.82 2.15
C ILE A 266 -14.70 9.41 3.57
N ILE A 267 -14.08 10.58 3.75
CA ILE A 267 -13.99 11.26 5.05
C ILE A 267 -15.40 11.47 5.65
N LYS A 268 -16.33 11.99 4.86
CA LYS A 268 -17.71 12.23 5.31
C LYS A 268 -18.42 10.94 5.73
N LYS A 269 -18.26 9.86 4.95
CA LYS A 269 -18.85 8.56 5.26
C LYS A 269 -18.25 7.94 6.53
N CYS A 270 -16.93 7.99 6.68
CA CYS A 270 -16.25 7.53 7.88
C CYS A 270 -16.68 8.33 9.12
N HIS A 271 -16.74 9.66 8.99
CA HIS A 271 -17.21 10.53 10.09
C HIS A 271 -18.63 10.15 10.54
N ASN A 272 -19.55 9.91 9.60
CA ASN A 272 -20.93 9.49 9.91
C ASN A 272 -21.00 8.16 10.66
N LYS A 273 -19.99 7.30 10.51
CA LYS A 273 -19.87 6.00 11.19
C LYS A 273 -18.90 6.03 12.38
N SER A 274 -18.43 7.21 12.76
CA SER A 274 -17.46 7.37 13.85
C SER A 274 -16.19 6.54 13.66
N LYS A 275 -15.68 6.48 12.42
CA LYS A 275 -14.45 5.76 12.08
C LYS A 275 -13.32 6.74 11.75
N PRO A 276 -12.11 6.52 12.29
CA PRO A 276 -10.93 7.31 11.93
C PRO A 276 -10.57 7.21 10.45
N VAL A 277 -10.03 8.29 9.89
CA VAL A 277 -9.53 8.32 8.51
C VAL A 277 -8.07 8.71 8.49
N ILE A 278 -7.29 7.95 7.74
CA ILE A 278 -5.87 8.17 7.49
C ILE A 278 -5.72 8.67 6.05
N LEU A 279 -5.02 9.79 5.88
CA LEU A 279 -4.69 10.32 4.55
C LEU A 279 -3.22 10.03 4.24
N ALA A 280 -2.98 9.03 3.39
CA ALA A 280 -1.64 8.68 2.96
C ALA A 280 -1.20 9.56 1.78
N THR A 281 0.00 10.16 1.91
CA THR A 281 0.64 10.95 0.86
C THR A 281 2.14 10.70 0.83
N SER A 282 2.75 10.68 -0.36
CA SER A 282 4.20 10.70 -0.49
C SER A 282 4.67 12.16 -0.52
N PHE A 283 5.54 12.53 0.41
CA PHE A 283 6.10 13.89 0.50
C PHE A 283 7.30 14.12 -0.43
N ALA A 284 7.72 13.11 -1.18
CA ALA A 284 8.92 13.14 -2.03
C ALA A 284 8.88 14.23 -3.12
N SER A 285 7.72 14.77 -3.47
CA SER A 285 7.57 15.74 -4.56
C SER A 285 7.68 17.21 -4.10
N ALA A 286 7.62 17.52 -2.81
CA ALA A 286 7.51 18.90 -2.32
C ALA A 286 8.83 19.55 -1.88
N LEU A 287 9.93 18.80 -1.77
CA LEU A 287 11.20 19.25 -1.18
C LEU A 287 12.40 19.33 -2.13
N VAL A 288 12.18 19.32 -3.43
CA VAL A 288 13.26 19.49 -4.43
C VAL A 288 13.83 20.91 -4.47
N GLY A 289 13.30 21.83 -3.69
CA GLY A 289 13.71 23.24 -3.67
C GLY A 289 14.59 23.69 -2.50
N VAL A 290 14.84 22.87 -1.48
CA VAL A 290 15.66 23.24 -0.32
C VAL A 290 16.64 22.13 -0.01
N GLY A 291 17.93 22.40 -0.15
CA GLY A 291 19.05 21.45 -0.12
C GLY A 291 19.28 20.72 1.23
N LEU A 292 18.28 20.06 1.75
CA LEU A 292 18.40 19.11 2.84
C LEU A 292 17.66 17.83 2.47
N VAL A 293 18.40 16.93 1.81
CA VAL A 293 17.94 15.56 1.52
C VAL A 293 17.99 14.76 2.82
N ILE A 294 17.02 14.99 3.70
CA ILE A 294 16.57 13.96 4.61
C ILE A 294 15.51 13.23 3.82
N MET A 295 15.86 12.08 3.23
CA MET A 295 14.92 11.13 2.67
C MET A 295 14.11 10.52 3.82
N LEU A 296 13.22 11.30 4.35
CA LEU A 296 12.12 10.83 5.16
C LEU A 296 11.06 10.33 4.19
N SER A 297 11.00 9.02 3.98
CA SER A 297 9.80 8.35 3.46
C SER A 297 8.72 8.48 4.53
N ILE A 298 8.24 9.66 4.72
CA ILE A 298 7.30 10.06 5.76
C ILE A 298 6.17 10.71 5.00
N ILE A 299 5.02 10.45 5.31
CA ILE A 299 4.10 10.67 6.39
C ILE A 299 2.72 10.37 5.84
N CYS A 300 2.01 9.51 6.51
CA CYS A 300 0.57 9.60 6.51
C CYS A 300 0.20 10.57 7.61
N VAL A 301 -0.41 11.69 7.29
CA VAL A 301 -1.06 12.55 8.29
C VAL A 301 -2.46 12.03 8.49
N ALA A 302 -2.73 11.46 9.65
CA ALA A 302 -4.08 11.10 10.03
C ALA A 302 -4.78 12.33 10.60
N THR A 303 -5.79 12.81 9.92
CA THR A 303 -6.72 13.78 10.50
C THR A 303 -7.80 12.99 11.24
N ILE A 304 -7.66 12.85 12.55
CA ILE A 304 -8.70 12.23 13.36
C ILE A 304 -9.55 13.33 13.92
N THR A 305 -10.77 13.43 13.43
CA THR A 305 -11.78 14.27 14.04
C THR A 305 -12.55 13.42 15.06
N GLY A 306 -12.25 13.61 16.35
CA GLY A 306 -13.19 13.29 17.42
C GLY A 306 -13.09 11.93 18.09
N PHE A 307 -11.98 11.17 18.03
CA PHE A 307 -11.86 9.90 18.74
C PHE A 307 -10.45 9.65 19.31
N ASP A 308 -10.39 9.00 20.48
CA ASP A 308 -9.15 8.51 21.06
C ASP A 308 -8.61 7.34 20.23
N PHE A 309 -7.46 7.54 19.62
CA PHE A 309 -6.81 6.56 18.73
C PHE A 309 -5.99 5.50 19.50
N ILE A 310 -5.84 5.68 20.82
CA ILE A 310 -5.05 4.84 21.72
C ILE A 310 -5.96 4.28 22.80
#